data_5b21c4a6bf15b15b973c91f2dac4e5e5
#
_entry.id   5b21c4a6bf15b15b973c91f2dac4e5e5
#
_cell.length_a   1.000
_cell.length_b   1.000
_cell.length_c   1.000
_cell.angle_alpha   90.00
_cell.angle_beta   90.00
_cell.angle_gamma   90.00
#
_symmetry.space_group_name_H-M   'P 1'
#
loop_
_entity.id
_entity.type
_entity.pdbx_description
1 polymer ?
#
loop_
_entity_poly.entity_id
_entity_poly.type
_entity_poly.pdbx_seq_one_letter_code
_entity_poly.pdbx_strand_id
1 'polypeptide(L)'
;MKKFLAFTMATVMSLVALSGCGSNSSSQPGKDSASGNVPVIGISQYGQHASLDNCREGFLQGLEESGLVEGKDFTVDYQNAGFDDNITTQIAQNFSANNVALMCAIATPSATACFATAEDKNIPVLCTAITDPIKAKLNKGNITGTSDKLPIEAQLELIRTLQPDAKTIGILYTTSEPNSVSAIAEYQEKGSSYGFTIETIGVTQQAEVLQAADNMIAKGVDCISNLTDNNVVGVLPSILEKTNEAGIPVYGSEIEQ
;
A
#
# COMPACT_ATOMS: atom_id res chain seq x y z
N MET A 1 44.33 -49.34 4.19
CA MET A 1 44.14 -50.24 5.38
C MET A 1 42.75 -49.97 5.92
N LYS A 2 41.80 -50.88 5.64
CA LYS A 2 40.97 -51.62 6.63
C LYS A 2 40.14 -50.72 7.57
N LYS A 3 38.82 -50.78 7.75
CA LYS A 3 37.89 -51.92 7.67
C LYS A 3 36.44 -51.41 7.55
N PHE A 4 35.62 -52.09 6.82
CA PHE A 4 34.17 -52.27 6.84
C PHE A 4 33.61 -52.51 8.26
N LEU A 5 32.39 -52.03 8.52
CA LEU A 5 31.38 -52.85 9.20
C LEU A 5 29.96 -52.42 8.82
N ALA A 6 29.28 -53.34 8.16
CA ALA A 6 27.83 -53.33 7.93
C ALA A 6 27.14 -53.97 9.17
N PHE A 7 25.93 -53.54 9.51
CA PHE A 7 25.03 -54.33 10.34
C PHE A 7 23.59 -54.23 9.83
N THR A 8 23.10 -55.37 9.47
CA THR A 8 21.80 -55.71 8.92
C THR A 8 20.82 -56.17 10.01
N MET A 9 19.51 -56.16 9.63
CA MET A 9 18.36 -56.92 10.20
C MET A 9 17.73 -56.37 11.52
N ALA A 10 16.40 -56.31 11.66
CA ALA A 10 15.42 -57.36 11.34
C ALA A 10 13.98 -56.80 11.29
N THR A 11 13.24 -57.34 10.36
CA THR A 11 11.80 -57.35 10.15
C THR A 11 11.07 -58.06 11.29
N VAL A 12 9.95 -57.50 11.79
CA VAL A 12 8.90 -58.28 12.47
C VAL A 12 7.53 -57.83 11.97
N MET A 13 6.93 -58.68 11.16
CA MET A 13 5.48 -58.68 10.84
C MET A 13 4.73 -59.29 12.05
N SER A 14 3.61 -58.66 12.40
CA SER A 14 2.58 -59.33 13.20
C SER A 14 1.21 -58.95 12.64
N LEU A 15 0.62 -59.88 11.89
CA LEU A 15 -0.81 -59.95 11.61
C LEU A 15 -1.56 -60.38 12.87
N VAL A 16 -2.65 -59.70 13.22
CA VAL A 16 -3.78 -60.31 13.96
C VAL A 16 -5.08 -59.85 13.33
N ALA A 17 -5.89 -60.84 13.00
CA ALA A 17 -7.15 -60.76 12.24
C ALA A 17 -8.39 -60.51 13.15
N LEU A 18 -9.39 -59.96 12.50
CA LEU A 18 -10.86 -60.03 12.64
C LEU A 18 -11.49 -60.65 13.91
N SER A 19 -12.44 -59.87 14.46
CA SER A 19 -13.84 -60.29 14.52
C SER A 19 -14.69 -59.35 15.42
N GLY A 20 -15.94 -59.09 15.00
CA GLY A 20 -17.00 -58.65 15.90
C GLY A 20 -17.97 -57.60 15.31
N CYS A 21 -19.01 -58.09 14.64
CA CYS A 21 -20.26 -57.36 14.39
C CYS A 21 -20.96 -56.97 15.70
N GLY A 22 -21.52 -55.75 15.72
CA GLY A 22 -22.46 -55.35 16.76
C GLY A 22 -23.13 -54.01 16.35
N SER A 23 -24.29 -54.12 15.75
CA SER A 23 -25.20 -53.01 15.42
C SER A 23 -25.69 -52.33 16.70
N ASN A 24 -25.56 -51.03 16.83
CA ASN A 24 -26.57 -50.21 17.49
C ASN A 24 -26.58 -48.80 16.98
N SER A 25 -27.66 -48.43 16.31
CA SER A 25 -27.95 -47.09 15.83
C SER A 25 -28.28 -46.18 17.01
N SER A 26 -27.45 -45.17 17.21
CA SER A 26 -27.86 -43.96 17.89
C SER A 26 -27.31 -42.78 17.09
N SER A 27 -28.21 -42.15 16.34
CA SER A 27 -28.03 -40.90 15.64
C SER A 27 -27.73 -39.80 16.66
N GLN A 28 -26.46 -39.42 16.77
CA GLN A 28 -26.01 -38.18 17.38
C GLN A 28 -25.84 -37.15 16.26
N PRO A 29 -26.40 -35.93 16.38
CA PRO A 29 -26.19 -34.91 15.36
C PRO A 29 -24.70 -34.61 15.30
N GLY A 30 -24.10 -34.87 14.15
CA GLY A 30 -22.74 -34.50 13.88
C GLY A 30 -22.58 -32.97 14.09
N LYS A 31 -21.81 -32.59 15.08
CA LYS A 31 -21.14 -31.30 15.05
C LYS A 31 -20.15 -31.38 13.87
N ASP A 32 -20.54 -30.83 12.75
CA ASP A 32 -19.61 -30.44 11.74
C ASP A 32 -18.68 -29.35 12.36
N SER A 33 -17.63 -29.81 13.00
CA SER A 33 -16.45 -29.00 13.23
C SER A 33 -15.78 -28.87 11.87
N ALA A 34 -16.27 -27.96 11.04
CA ALA A 34 -15.49 -27.43 9.95
C ALA A 34 -14.25 -26.74 10.58
N SER A 35 -13.17 -27.51 10.71
CA SER A 35 -11.84 -26.95 10.86
C SER A 35 -11.44 -26.35 9.50
N GLY A 36 -12.21 -25.39 9.02
CA GLY A 36 -11.83 -24.53 7.91
C GLY A 36 -10.74 -23.61 8.43
N ASN A 37 -9.60 -23.59 7.76
CA ASN A 37 -8.61 -22.56 7.99
C ASN A 37 -9.31 -21.20 7.88
N VAL A 38 -9.22 -20.39 8.93
CA VAL A 38 -9.74 -19.02 8.91
C VAL A 38 -8.99 -18.27 7.80
N PRO A 39 -9.70 -17.62 6.86
CA PRO A 39 -9.05 -16.94 5.75
C PRO A 39 -8.11 -15.84 6.24
N VAL A 40 -6.96 -15.72 5.58
CA VAL A 40 -5.97 -14.69 5.87
C VAL A 40 -6.17 -13.52 4.90
N ILE A 41 -6.26 -12.31 5.43
CA ILE A 41 -6.21 -11.05 4.67
C ILE A 41 -4.80 -10.51 4.80
N GLY A 42 -4.07 -10.40 3.66
CA GLY A 42 -2.78 -9.75 3.62
C GLY A 42 -2.96 -8.24 3.45
N ILE A 43 -2.43 -7.44 4.37
CA ILE A 43 -2.44 -5.98 4.26
C ILE A 43 -1.03 -5.50 3.95
N SER A 44 -0.82 -4.97 2.73
CA SER A 44 0.43 -4.35 2.28
C SER A 44 0.30 -2.84 2.36
N GLN A 45 1.00 -2.21 3.28
CA GLN A 45 1.09 -0.76 3.41
C GLN A 45 2.46 -0.28 2.94
N TYR A 46 2.51 0.70 2.02
CA TYR A 46 3.76 1.16 1.42
C TYR A 46 4.71 1.80 2.42
N GLY A 47 4.19 2.61 3.33
CA GLY A 47 4.97 3.27 4.37
C GLY A 47 4.10 3.70 5.54
N GLN A 48 4.70 4.35 6.52
CA GLN A 48 3.98 4.80 7.70
C GLN A 48 3.87 6.32 7.73
N HIS A 49 2.66 6.81 7.56
CA HIS A 49 2.21 8.16 7.87
C HIS A 49 0.69 8.16 8.11
N ALA A 50 0.15 9.22 8.72
CA ALA A 50 -1.22 9.27 9.21
C ALA A 50 -2.26 8.88 8.16
N SER A 51 -2.15 9.36 6.92
CA SER A 51 -3.13 9.08 5.86
C SER A 51 -3.21 7.59 5.51
N LEU A 52 -2.05 6.88 5.42
CA LEU A 52 -2.04 5.45 5.13
C LEU A 52 -2.47 4.61 6.35
N ASP A 53 -2.14 5.06 7.56
CA ASP A 53 -2.62 4.42 8.79
C ASP A 53 -4.14 4.52 8.90
N ASN A 54 -4.73 5.69 8.59
CA ASN A 54 -6.17 5.89 8.53
C ASN A 54 -6.85 5.00 7.47
N CYS A 55 -6.20 4.80 6.31
CA CYS A 55 -6.71 3.87 5.29
C CYS A 55 -6.77 2.43 5.81
N ARG A 56 -5.73 1.96 6.52
CA ARG A 56 -5.70 0.63 7.13
C ARG A 56 -6.78 0.48 8.19
N GLU A 57 -6.87 1.44 9.09
CA GLU A 57 -7.85 1.44 10.18
C GLU A 57 -9.28 1.47 9.64
N GLY A 58 -9.54 2.33 8.64
CA GLY A 58 -10.85 2.38 7.98
C GLY A 58 -11.22 1.09 7.26
N PHE A 59 -10.26 0.39 6.65
CA PHE A 59 -10.50 -0.92 6.05
C PHE A 59 -10.91 -1.96 7.12
N LEU A 60 -10.17 -2.03 8.23
CA LEU A 60 -10.47 -2.96 9.33
C LEU A 60 -11.81 -2.63 9.99
N GLN A 61 -12.09 -1.35 10.22
CA GLN A 61 -13.38 -0.91 10.73
C GLN A 61 -14.53 -1.29 9.80
N GLY A 62 -14.36 -1.14 8.48
CA GLY A 62 -15.37 -1.54 7.50
C GLY A 62 -15.66 -3.05 7.52
N LEU A 63 -14.69 -3.91 7.80
CA LEU A 63 -14.89 -5.34 8.01
C LEU A 63 -15.72 -5.60 9.28
N GLU A 64 -15.39 -4.93 10.38
CA GLU A 64 -16.11 -5.05 11.64
C GLU A 64 -17.56 -4.56 11.51
N GLU A 65 -17.79 -3.41 10.88
CA GLU A 65 -19.14 -2.88 10.62
C GLU A 65 -19.97 -3.79 9.70
N SER A 66 -19.29 -4.58 8.86
CA SER A 66 -19.93 -5.62 8.03
C SER A 66 -20.26 -6.91 8.82
N GLY A 67 -19.96 -6.95 10.12
CA GLY A 67 -20.21 -8.05 11.03
C GLY A 67 -19.14 -9.15 11.01
N LEU A 68 -18.00 -8.93 10.37
CA LEU A 68 -16.86 -9.84 10.37
C LEU A 68 -15.99 -9.61 11.60
N VAL A 69 -15.53 -10.68 12.24
CA VAL A 69 -14.76 -10.64 13.49
C VAL A 69 -13.38 -11.24 13.25
N GLU A 70 -12.34 -10.43 13.48
CA GLU A 70 -10.94 -10.90 13.41
C GLU A 70 -10.67 -12.02 14.42
N GLY A 71 -9.92 -13.03 13.99
CA GLY A 71 -9.65 -14.24 14.78
C GLY A 71 -10.74 -15.30 14.67
N LYS A 72 -11.92 -14.97 14.12
CA LYS A 72 -13.05 -15.88 13.94
C LYS A 72 -13.40 -16.05 12.45
N ASP A 73 -13.66 -14.96 11.75
CA ASP A 73 -14.11 -14.96 10.36
C ASP A 73 -12.95 -14.70 9.39
N PHE A 74 -11.91 -14.03 9.85
CA PHE A 74 -10.63 -13.80 9.15
C PHE A 74 -9.48 -13.57 10.14
N THR A 75 -8.25 -13.62 9.64
CA THR A 75 -7.04 -13.15 10.34
C THR A 75 -6.28 -12.18 9.45
N VAL A 76 -5.47 -11.30 10.04
CA VAL A 76 -4.69 -10.28 9.33
C VAL A 76 -3.21 -10.63 9.34
N ASP A 77 -2.58 -10.60 8.16
CA ASP A 77 -1.13 -10.52 7.99
C ASP A 77 -0.80 -9.11 7.50
N TYR A 78 -0.42 -8.23 8.44
CA TYR A 78 -0.05 -6.84 8.15
C TYR A 78 1.44 -6.69 7.95
N GLN A 79 1.83 -6.09 6.83
CA GLN A 79 3.22 -5.82 6.47
C GLN A 79 3.36 -4.37 6.00
N ASN A 80 4.42 -3.68 6.48
CA ASN A 80 4.76 -2.32 6.10
C ASN A 80 6.11 -2.32 5.37
N ALA A 81 6.16 -1.70 4.21
CA ALA A 81 7.35 -1.71 3.36
C ALA A 81 8.38 -0.62 3.71
N GLY A 82 8.04 0.34 4.57
CA GLY A 82 8.96 1.41 4.97
C GLY A 82 9.42 2.27 3.79
N PHE A 83 8.56 2.47 2.80
CA PHE A 83 8.83 3.21 1.54
C PHE A 83 9.87 2.54 0.62
N ASP A 84 10.09 1.23 0.75
CA ASP A 84 11.04 0.46 -0.08
C ASP A 84 10.28 -0.39 -1.10
N ASP A 85 10.51 -0.13 -2.39
CA ASP A 85 9.86 -0.82 -3.51
C ASP A 85 10.22 -2.32 -3.56
N ASN A 86 11.44 -2.69 -3.14
CA ASN A 86 11.86 -4.09 -3.11
C ASN A 86 11.14 -4.85 -1.98
N ILE A 87 11.04 -4.23 -0.80
CA ILE A 87 10.30 -4.79 0.32
C ILE A 87 8.81 -4.89 -0.04
N THR A 88 8.23 -3.87 -0.68
CA THR A 88 6.86 -3.89 -1.19
C THR A 88 6.61 -5.10 -2.11
N THR A 89 7.54 -5.35 -3.04
CA THR A 89 7.46 -6.50 -3.94
C THR A 89 7.57 -7.83 -3.19
N GLN A 90 8.46 -7.94 -2.19
CA GLN A 90 8.61 -9.14 -1.37
C GLN A 90 7.36 -9.43 -0.54
N ILE A 91 6.73 -8.41 0.04
CA ILE A 91 5.47 -8.53 0.78
C ILE A 91 4.39 -9.11 -0.14
N ALA A 92 4.21 -8.55 -1.33
CA ALA A 92 3.23 -9.01 -2.29
C ALA A 92 3.48 -10.47 -2.74
N GLN A 93 4.74 -10.83 -2.99
CA GLN A 93 5.14 -12.21 -3.32
C GLN A 93 4.85 -13.18 -2.17
N ASN A 94 5.12 -12.79 -0.92
CA ASN A 94 4.83 -13.61 0.25
C ASN A 94 3.33 -13.85 0.41
N PHE A 95 2.49 -12.83 0.26
CA PHE A 95 1.04 -12.98 0.30
C PHE A 95 0.54 -13.91 -0.81
N SER A 96 1.06 -13.74 -2.03
CA SER A 96 0.74 -14.66 -3.13
C SER A 96 1.20 -16.09 -2.83
N ALA A 97 2.43 -16.30 -2.34
CA ALA A 97 2.95 -17.62 -2.00
C ALA A 97 2.12 -18.32 -0.92
N ASN A 98 1.69 -17.57 0.09
CA ASN A 98 0.86 -18.06 1.21
C ASN A 98 -0.61 -18.24 0.82
N ASN A 99 -1.03 -17.90 -0.41
CA ASN A 99 -2.40 -17.98 -0.90
C ASN A 99 -3.38 -17.27 0.04
N VAL A 100 -3.10 -16.01 0.41
CA VAL A 100 -4.04 -15.20 1.21
C VAL A 100 -5.38 -15.08 0.49
N ALA A 101 -6.46 -14.96 1.24
CA ALA A 101 -7.82 -14.90 0.67
C ALA A 101 -8.11 -13.58 -0.04
N LEU A 102 -7.46 -12.50 0.40
CA LEU A 102 -7.57 -11.14 -0.12
C LEU A 102 -6.25 -10.40 0.14
N MET A 103 -5.80 -9.59 -0.81
CA MET A 103 -4.77 -8.59 -0.57
C MET A 103 -5.42 -7.21 -0.44
N CYS A 104 -5.25 -6.56 0.72
CA CYS A 104 -5.54 -5.13 0.89
C CYS A 104 -4.25 -4.35 0.66
N ALA A 105 -4.22 -3.53 -0.38
CA ALA A 105 -3.04 -2.79 -0.79
C ALA A 105 -3.24 -1.29 -0.58
N ILE A 106 -2.38 -0.68 0.25
CA ILE A 106 -2.49 0.72 0.65
C ILE A 106 -1.37 1.52 0.01
N ALA A 107 -1.71 2.50 -0.79
CA ALA A 107 -0.92 3.30 -1.72
C ALA A 107 -0.62 2.62 -3.06
N THR A 108 -0.38 3.43 -4.09
CA THR A 108 -0.18 2.99 -5.48
C THR A 108 0.96 1.98 -5.66
N PRO A 109 2.16 2.14 -5.03
CA PRO A 109 3.23 1.16 -5.14
C PRO A 109 2.82 -0.22 -4.61
N SER A 110 2.18 -0.27 -3.43
CA SER A 110 1.66 -1.53 -2.86
C SER A 110 0.60 -2.18 -3.75
N ALA A 111 -0.33 -1.39 -4.28
CA ALA A 111 -1.38 -1.90 -5.16
C ALA A 111 -0.81 -2.50 -6.45
N THR A 112 0.19 -1.84 -7.04
CA THR A 112 0.85 -2.33 -8.25
C THR A 112 1.57 -3.64 -8.00
N ALA A 113 2.32 -3.76 -6.90
CA ALA A 113 3.03 -4.98 -6.53
C ALA A 113 2.06 -6.13 -6.19
N CYS A 114 1.04 -5.88 -5.38
CA CYS A 114 0.02 -6.87 -5.02
C CYS A 114 -0.73 -7.36 -6.25
N PHE A 115 -1.17 -6.47 -7.12
CA PHE A 115 -1.91 -6.85 -8.33
C PHE A 115 -1.06 -7.71 -9.26
N ALA A 116 0.20 -7.33 -9.50
CA ALA A 116 1.11 -8.09 -10.36
C ALA A 116 1.37 -9.52 -9.86
N THR A 117 1.35 -9.76 -8.54
CA THR A 117 1.59 -11.08 -7.95
C THR A 117 0.31 -11.90 -7.71
N ALA A 118 -0.84 -11.23 -7.69
CA ALA A 118 -2.15 -11.85 -7.44
C ALA A 118 -2.78 -12.44 -8.70
N GLU A 119 -2.46 -11.90 -9.89
CA GLU A 119 -3.14 -12.18 -11.16
C GLU A 119 -3.13 -13.67 -11.51
N ASP A 120 -1.97 -14.32 -11.47
CA ASP A 120 -1.81 -15.73 -11.82
C ASP A 120 -2.58 -16.68 -10.87
N LYS A 121 -2.85 -16.25 -9.65
CA LYS A 121 -3.57 -17.02 -8.62
C LYS A 121 -5.01 -16.58 -8.44
N ASN A 122 -5.44 -15.56 -9.17
CA ASN A 122 -6.77 -14.97 -9.07
C ASN A 122 -7.12 -14.53 -7.64
N ILE A 123 -6.12 -14.11 -6.84
CA ILE A 123 -6.34 -13.54 -5.52
C ILE A 123 -6.96 -12.15 -5.72
N PRO A 124 -8.12 -11.84 -5.09
CA PRO A 124 -8.68 -10.51 -5.18
C PRO A 124 -7.79 -9.47 -4.51
N VAL A 125 -7.69 -8.29 -5.13
CA VAL A 125 -6.98 -7.14 -4.57
C VAL A 125 -7.96 -6.02 -4.31
N LEU A 126 -8.01 -5.55 -3.05
CA LEU A 126 -8.70 -4.32 -2.69
C LEU A 126 -7.64 -3.26 -2.43
N CYS A 127 -7.75 -2.12 -3.08
CA CYS A 127 -6.76 -1.05 -2.93
C CYS A 127 -7.40 0.25 -2.45
N THR A 128 -6.62 1.05 -1.72
CA THR A 128 -6.99 2.38 -1.23
C THR A 128 -5.80 3.32 -1.33
N ALA A 129 -6.05 4.62 -1.33
CA ALA A 129 -5.05 5.66 -1.59
C ALA A 129 -4.41 5.49 -2.99
N ILE A 130 -5.25 5.42 -4.04
CA ILE A 130 -4.82 5.26 -5.42
C ILE A 130 -5.19 6.51 -6.21
N THR A 131 -4.21 7.33 -6.54
CA THR A 131 -4.43 8.62 -7.20
C THR A 131 -4.91 8.45 -8.64
N ASP A 132 -4.27 7.58 -9.42
CA ASP A 132 -4.65 7.34 -10.82
C ASP A 132 -4.62 5.85 -11.15
N PRO A 133 -5.73 5.14 -10.96
CA PRO A 133 -5.80 3.70 -11.23
C PRO A 133 -5.62 3.37 -12.72
N ILE A 134 -5.91 4.29 -13.64
CA ILE A 134 -5.73 4.07 -15.07
C ILE A 134 -4.25 4.12 -15.43
N LYS A 135 -3.54 5.16 -15.00
CA LYS A 135 -2.09 5.30 -15.21
C LYS A 135 -1.29 4.21 -14.51
N ALA A 136 -1.73 3.80 -13.33
CA ALA A 136 -1.14 2.68 -12.59
C ALA A 136 -1.51 1.30 -13.17
N LYS A 137 -2.39 1.22 -14.20
CA LYS A 137 -2.88 -0.02 -14.81
C LYS A 137 -3.64 -0.94 -13.85
N LEU A 138 -4.33 -0.35 -12.89
CA LEU A 138 -5.12 -1.02 -11.85
C LEU A 138 -6.63 -0.99 -12.14
N ASN A 139 -7.02 -0.83 -13.39
CA ASN A 139 -8.41 -0.65 -13.80
C ASN A 139 -9.02 -1.86 -14.52
N LYS A 140 -8.36 -3.02 -14.46
CA LYS A 140 -8.79 -4.29 -15.07
C LYS A 140 -8.39 -5.46 -14.19
N GLY A 141 -9.06 -6.60 -14.36
CA GLY A 141 -8.76 -7.82 -13.62
C GLY A 141 -9.47 -7.90 -12.26
N ASN A 142 -8.96 -8.74 -11.37
CA ASN A 142 -9.56 -8.99 -10.05
C ASN A 142 -9.08 -7.96 -9.01
N ILE A 143 -9.33 -6.69 -9.29
CA ILE A 143 -8.95 -5.55 -8.44
C ILE A 143 -10.10 -4.55 -8.35
N THR A 144 -10.29 -3.98 -7.17
CA THR A 144 -11.21 -2.88 -6.91
C THR A 144 -10.67 -2.01 -5.77
N GLY A 145 -11.27 -0.84 -5.57
CA GLY A 145 -10.85 0.02 -4.47
C GLY A 145 -11.37 1.44 -4.57
N THR A 146 -10.72 2.33 -3.82
CA THR A 146 -11.01 3.76 -3.75
C THR A 146 -9.86 4.57 -4.35
N SER A 147 -10.19 5.74 -4.90
CA SER A 147 -9.21 6.68 -5.44
C SER A 147 -9.19 7.96 -4.61
N ASP A 148 -7.99 8.50 -4.44
CA ASP A 148 -7.69 9.79 -3.84
C ASP A 148 -7.22 10.81 -4.89
N LYS A 149 -7.78 10.74 -6.11
CA LYS A 149 -7.40 11.63 -7.20
C LYS A 149 -7.45 13.09 -6.78
N LEU A 150 -6.33 13.80 -6.98
CA LEU A 150 -6.20 15.20 -6.62
C LEU A 150 -7.05 16.11 -7.53
N PRO A 151 -7.80 17.06 -6.96
CA PRO A 151 -8.53 18.06 -7.72
C PRO A 151 -7.60 19.22 -8.12
N ILE A 152 -6.65 18.97 -9.04
CA ILE A 152 -5.54 19.87 -9.34
C ILE A 152 -6.02 21.25 -9.81
N GLU A 153 -7.09 21.35 -10.60
CA GLU A 153 -7.65 22.64 -10.98
C GLU A 153 -8.12 23.45 -9.78
N ALA A 154 -8.85 22.81 -8.86
CA ALA A 154 -9.29 23.49 -7.66
C ALA A 154 -8.12 23.88 -6.73
N GLN A 155 -7.03 23.10 -6.71
CA GLN A 155 -5.81 23.49 -6.00
C GLN A 155 -5.13 24.70 -6.64
N LEU A 156 -5.03 24.75 -7.96
CA LEU A 156 -4.49 25.90 -8.69
C LEU A 156 -5.34 27.16 -8.46
N GLU A 157 -6.67 27.02 -8.47
CA GLU A 157 -7.60 28.12 -8.16
C GLU A 157 -7.44 28.61 -6.71
N LEU A 158 -7.28 27.69 -5.75
CA LEU A 158 -7.05 28.02 -4.35
C LEU A 158 -5.75 28.82 -4.18
N ILE A 159 -4.65 28.34 -4.78
CA ILE A 159 -3.34 29.02 -4.73
C ILE A 159 -3.49 30.42 -5.34
N ARG A 160 -4.11 30.55 -6.51
CA ARG A 160 -4.32 31.85 -7.16
C ARG A 160 -5.16 32.81 -6.32
N THR A 161 -6.16 32.29 -5.60
CA THR A 161 -7.03 33.09 -4.74
C THR A 161 -6.30 33.59 -3.50
N LEU A 162 -5.49 32.75 -2.85
CA LEU A 162 -4.79 33.08 -1.63
C LEU A 162 -3.49 33.85 -1.87
N GLN A 163 -2.84 33.62 -3.02
CA GLN A 163 -1.60 34.28 -3.45
C GLN A 163 -1.75 34.84 -4.88
N PRO A 164 -2.47 35.98 -5.07
CA PRO A 164 -2.73 36.53 -6.40
C PRO A 164 -1.48 36.86 -7.22
N ASP A 165 -0.38 37.19 -6.55
CA ASP A 165 0.87 37.59 -7.18
C ASP A 165 1.86 36.43 -7.41
N ALA A 166 1.56 35.23 -6.90
CA ALA A 166 2.43 34.05 -7.07
C ALA A 166 2.56 33.67 -8.53
N LYS A 167 3.77 33.29 -8.94
CA LYS A 167 4.11 32.89 -10.31
C LYS A 167 4.66 31.48 -10.42
N THR A 168 5.31 31.01 -9.36
CA THR A 168 6.03 29.73 -9.38
C THR A 168 5.58 28.84 -8.26
N ILE A 169 5.10 27.66 -8.62
CA ILE A 169 4.73 26.59 -7.68
C ILE A 169 5.84 25.53 -7.70
N GLY A 170 6.41 25.26 -6.52
CA GLY A 170 7.36 24.16 -6.33
C GLY A 170 6.63 22.85 -6.00
N ILE A 171 7.10 21.73 -6.54
CA ILE A 171 6.60 20.39 -6.24
C ILE A 171 7.77 19.44 -6.01
N LEU A 172 7.79 18.79 -4.86
CA LEU A 172 8.71 17.69 -4.55
C LEU A 172 8.01 16.37 -4.84
N TYR A 173 8.73 15.40 -5.38
CA TYR A 173 8.12 14.11 -5.70
C TYR A 173 9.12 12.97 -5.78
N THR A 174 8.65 11.75 -5.58
CA THR A 174 9.41 10.52 -5.77
C THR A 174 9.25 10.02 -7.20
N THR A 175 10.37 9.83 -7.90
CA THR A 175 10.37 9.50 -9.33
C THR A 175 9.82 8.11 -9.65
N SER A 176 9.83 7.19 -8.68
CA SER A 176 9.27 5.84 -8.81
C SER A 176 7.78 5.76 -8.45
N GLU A 177 7.17 6.81 -7.91
CA GLU A 177 5.74 6.82 -7.55
C GLU A 177 4.85 7.24 -8.72
N PRO A 178 4.06 6.31 -9.32
CA PRO A 178 3.20 6.63 -10.47
C PRO A 178 2.12 7.67 -10.17
N ASN A 179 1.60 7.71 -8.92
CA ASN A 179 0.68 8.73 -8.43
C ASN A 179 1.27 10.13 -8.58
N SER A 180 2.49 10.35 -8.10
CA SER A 180 3.17 11.64 -8.16
C SER A 180 3.51 12.06 -9.59
N VAL A 181 4.02 11.13 -10.40
CA VAL A 181 4.31 11.38 -11.83
C VAL A 181 3.03 11.77 -12.58
N SER A 182 1.89 11.12 -12.30
CA SER A 182 0.61 11.45 -12.90
C SER A 182 0.12 12.85 -12.51
N ALA A 183 0.21 13.19 -11.22
CA ALA A 183 -0.20 14.50 -10.70
C ALA A 183 0.65 15.63 -11.29
N ILE A 184 1.98 15.46 -11.35
CA ILE A 184 2.90 16.45 -11.95
C ILE A 184 2.55 16.73 -13.42
N ALA A 185 2.28 15.68 -14.20
CA ALA A 185 1.91 15.85 -15.59
C ALA A 185 0.65 16.74 -15.73
N GLU A 186 -0.33 16.58 -14.85
CA GLU A 186 -1.55 17.40 -14.82
C GLU A 186 -1.25 18.84 -14.35
N TYR A 187 -0.39 19.02 -13.33
CA TYR A 187 0.05 20.36 -12.92
C TYR A 187 0.78 21.11 -14.04
N GLN A 188 1.67 20.44 -14.77
CA GLN A 188 2.41 21.02 -15.89
C GLN A 188 1.50 21.37 -17.06
N GLU A 189 0.50 20.52 -17.35
CA GLU A 189 -0.48 20.77 -18.41
C GLU A 189 -1.36 21.99 -18.09
N LYS A 190 -1.85 22.11 -16.84
CA LYS A 190 -2.85 23.10 -16.45
C LYS A 190 -2.27 24.38 -15.85
N GLY A 191 -1.09 24.32 -15.25
CA GLY A 191 -0.50 25.42 -14.46
C GLY A 191 -0.43 26.73 -15.24
N SER A 192 -0.04 26.69 -16.51
CA SER A 192 0.06 27.90 -17.36
C SER A 192 -1.28 28.61 -17.56
N SER A 193 -2.40 27.88 -17.59
CA SER A 193 -3.74 28.46 -17.72
C SER A 193 -4.15 29.28 -16.50
N TYR A 194 -3.53 28.98 -15.34
CA TYR A 194 -3.70 29.71 -14.08
C TYR A 194 -2.57 30.73 -13.85
N GLY A 195 -1.67 30.91 -14.82
CA GLY A 195 -0.55 31.85 -14.76
C GLY A 195 0.61 31.37 -13.88
N PHE A 196 0.76 30.04 -13.67
CA PHE A 196 1.85 29.47 -12.89
C PHE A 196 2.90 28.77 -13.77
N THR A 197 4.15 28.91 -13.35
CA THR A 197 5.24 28.04 -13.74
C THR A 197 5.38 26.95 -12.68
N ILE A 198 5.48 25.70 -13.13
CA ILE A 198 5.62 24.54 -12.23
C ILE A 198 7.09 24.12 -12.19
N GLU A 199 7.73 24.30 -11.04
CA GLU A 199 9.07 23.84 -10.76
C GLU A 199 9.01 22.51 -10.02
N THR A 200 9.75 21.50 -10.49
CA THR A 200 9.73 20.17 -9.87
C THR A 200 11.12 19.74 -9.47
N ILE A 201 11.26 19.03 -8.34
CA ILE A 201 12.47 18.32 -7.95
C ILE A 201 12.10 16.90 -7.61
N GLY A 202 12.61 15.94 -8.41
CA GLY A 202 12.44 14.52 -8.19
C GLY A 202 13.50 13.96 -7.26
N VAL A 203 13.09 13.05 -6.37
CA VAL A 203 13.95 12.26 -5.50
C VAL A 203 13.75 10.77 -5.79
N THR A 204 14.67 9.93 -5.34
CA THR A 204 14.58 8.47 -5.50
C THR A 204 14.27 7.76 -4.19
N GLN A 205 14.46 8.43 -3.07
CA GLN A 205 14.25 7.89 -1.72
C GLN A 205 13.98 9.02 -0.71
N GLN A 206 13.34 8.67 0.39
CA GLN A 206 12.95 9.62 1.44
C GLN A 206 14.12 10.45 1.99
N ALA A 207 15.30 9.85 2.14
CA ALA A 207 16.49 10.53 2.67
C ALA A 207 16.94 11.76 1.86
N GLU A 208 16.53 11.86 0.59
CA GLU A 208 16.88 12.97 -0.31
C GLU A 208 15.89 14.14 -0.21
N VAL A 209 14.70 13.92 0.37
CA VAL A 209 13.59 14.89 0.34
C VAL A 209 13.94 16.21 1.00
N LEU A 210 14.62 16.19 2.17
CA LEU A 210 14.95 17.43 2.88
C LEU A 210 15.99 18.28 2.13
N GLN A 211 16.93 17.64 1.45
CA GLN A 211 17.86 18.35 0.57
C GLN A 211 17.15 18.92 -0.67
N ALA A 212 16.20 18.18 -1.22
CA ALA A 212 15.36 18.68 -2.31
C ALA A 212 14.50 19.88 -1.89
N ALA A 213 13.99 19.88 -0.65
CA ALA A 213 13.29 21.03 -0.07
C ALA A 213 14.19 22.26 0.05
N ASP A 214 15.41 22.11 0.57
CA ASP A 214 16.39 23.20 0.62
C ASP A 214 16.69 23.77 -0.79
N ASN A 215 16.84 22.89 -1.77
CA ASN A 215 17.07 23.30 -3.15
C ASN A 215 15.85 24.02 -3.76
N MET A 216 14.63 23.58 -3.43
CA MET A 216 13.39 24.23 -3.88
C MET A 216 13.26 25.63 -3.26
N ILE A 217 13.53 25.77 -1.98
CA ILE A 217 13.56 27.07 -1.27
C ILE A 217 14.59 27.99 -1.93
N ALA A 218 15.80 27.49 -2.21
CA ALA A 218 16.86 28.26 -2.84
C ALA A 218 16.53 28.73 -4.27
N LYS A 219 15.65 28.02 -4.98
CA LYS A 219 15.10 28.45 -6.28
C LYS A 219 14.16 29.66 -6.16
N GLY A 220 13.67 29.98 -4.96
CA GLY A 220 12.78 31.11 -4.72
C GLY A 220 11.38 30.91 -5.29
N VAL A 221 10.80 29.72 -5.14
CA VAL A 221 9.40 29.47 -5.48
C VAL A 221 8.46 30.25 -4.55
N ASP A 222 7.32 30.67 -5.06
CA ASP A 222 6.35 31.46 -4.30
C ASP A 222 5.56 30.62 -3.29
N CYS A 223 5.39 29.33 -3.59
CA CYS A 223 4.77 28.36 -2.70
C CYS A 223 5.19 26.93 -3.10
N ILE A 224 4.90 25.97 -2.22
CA ILE A 224 5.01 24.54 -2.51
C ILE A 224 3.60 23.94 -2.52
N SER A 225 3.28 23.16 -3.55
CA SER A 225 2.10 22.29 -3.56
C SER A 225 2.54 20.87 -3.22
N ASN A 226 2.05 20.35 -2.10
CA ASN A 226 2.35 18.99 -1.68
C ASN A 226 1.38 18.01 -2.37
N LEU A 227 1.90 16.89 -2.84
CA LEU A 227 1.12 15.82 -3.47
C LEU A 227 0.80 14.72 -2.46
N THR A 228 0.10 13.67 -2.90
CA THR A 228 -0.01 12.39 -2.20
C THR A 228 1.25 11.53 -2.41
N ASP A 229 2.44 12.16 -2.35
CA ASP A 229 3.74 11.49 -2.47
C ASP A 229 4.14 10.92 -1.11
N ASN A 230 4.28 9.60 -1.02
CA ASN A 230 4.44 8.94 0.26
C ASN A 230 5.78 9.26 0.96
N ASN A 231 6.88 9.38 0.19
CA ASN A 231 8.17 9.73 0.77
C ASN A 231 8.22 11.20 1.25
N VAL A 232 7.58 12.10 0.49
CA VAL A 232 7.50 13.53 0.85
C VAL A 232 6.63 13.73 2.07
N VAL A 233 5.42 13.12 2.10
CA VAL A 233 4.50 13.19 3.24
C VAL A 233 5.13 12.59 4.49
N GLY A 234 5.88 11.50 4.37
CA GLY A 234 6.55 10.86 5.50
C GLY A 234 7.55 11.75 6.26
N VAL A 235 8.02 12.85 5.65
CA VAL A 235 8.91 13.86 6.28
C VAL A 235 8.35 15.27 6.23
N LEU A 236 7.06 15.42 5.94
CA LEU A 236 6.39 16.71 5.79
C LEU A 236 6.60 17.66 6.99
N PRO A 237 6.55 17.24 8.26
CA PRO A 237 6.82 18.13 9.38
C PRO A 237 8.17 18.85 9.27
N SER A 238 9.23 18.15 8.84
CA SER A 238 10.54 18.74 8.66
C SER A 238 10.64 19.67 7.44
N ILE A 239 9.84 19.41 6.39
CA ILE A 239 9.70 20.33 5.25
C ILE A 239 9.02 21.62 5.73
N LEU A 240 7.95 21.51 6.51
CA LEU A 240 7.20 22.66 7.04
C LEU A 240 8.08 23.54 7.94
N GLU A 241 8.97 22.96 8.75
CA GLU A 241 9.95 23.74 9.52
C GLU A 241 10.79 24.65 8.60
N LYS A 242 11.39 24.07 7.55
CA LYS A 242 12.23 24.78 6.59
C LYS A 242 11.48 25.84 5.79
N THR A 243 10.28 25.51 5.31
CA THR A 243 9.47 26.42 4.50
C THR A 243 8.91 27.57 5.33
N ASN A 244 8.54 27.32 6.60
CA ASN A 244 8.12 28.35 7.54
C ASN A 244 9.26 29.34 7.86
N GLU A 245 10.49 28.84 8.08
CA GLU A 245 11.68 29.71 8.26
C GLU A 245 11.96 30.57 7.03
N ALA A 246 11.70 30.04 5.83
CA ALA A 246 11.85 30.76 4.56
C ALA A 246 10.66 31.64 4.19
N GLY A 247 9.54 31.57 4.91
CA GLY A 247 8.30 32.28 4.61
C GLY A 247 7.61 31.78 3.34
N ILE A 248 7.81 30.51 2.96
CA ILE A 248 7.19 29.89 1.78
C ILE A 248 6.00 29.03 2.23
N PRO A 249 4.76 29.38 1.83
CA PRO A 249 3.59 28.59 2.18
C PRO A 249 3.57 27.24 1.47
N VAL A 250 3.02 26.24 2.16
CA VAL A 250 2.80 24.89 1.63
C VAL A 250 1.31 24.62 1.56
N TYR A 251 0.83 24.17 0.40
CA TYR A 251 -0.57 23.77 0.17
C TYR A 251 -0.64 22.24 0.23
N GLY A 252 -1.38 21.72 1.21
CA GLY A 252 -1.63 20.27 1.34
C GLY A 252 -2.63 19.76 0.33
N SER A 253 -2.62 18.45 0.10
CA SER A 253 -3.52 17.75 -0.84
C SER A 253 -4.59 16.92 -0.12
N GLU A 254 -4.46 16.74 1.18
CA GLU A 254 -5.36 15.95 2.01
C GLU A 254 -5.40 16.47 3.45
N ILE A 255 -6.34 15.97 4.24
CA ILE A 255 -6.66 16.50 5.58
C ILE A 255 -5.52 16.30 6.59
N GLU A 256 -4.65 15.34 6.38
CA GLU A 256 -3.53 15.00 7.27
C GLU A 256 -2.22 15.77 6.93
N GLN A 257 -2.27 16.70 5.97
CA GLN A 257 -1.12 17.50 5.51
C GLN A 257 -1.13 18.96 5.97
#